data_ddace280effee9baf260e843405ebd0d
#
_entry.id   ddace280effee9baf260e843405ebd0d
#
_cell.length_a   1.000
_cell.length_b   1.000
_cell.length_c   1.000
_cell.angle_alpha   90.00
_cell.angle_beta   90.00
_cell.angle_gamma   90.00
#
_symmetry.space_group_name_H-M   'P 1'
#
loop_
_entity.id
_entity.type
_entity.pdbx_description
1 polymer ?
#
loop_
_entity_poly.entity_id
_entity_poly.type
_entity_poly.pdbx_seq_one_letter_code
_entity_poly.pdbx_strand_id
1 'polypeptide(L)'
;MQTRKIRYGIIGFGHFAERAIAGAIQASPNSTLVAVQKRSLAAAREKAKALSLPHAFSSAEELVACPDVDAVFIVSANSAHHAETIAAARAGKHVLVEKPMAVNAPEARHMIEECERSHVKLMVGQVVRLSPVVRRLRDLVQSGSLGRIVSARADYLFDARLSKRSWLFDRVLAGGGPVFDIGVHCLDTLCYVLDDHVRLVQSQLSPLPTSIATERTAILGLGFSKGSLASITCSFEAPTRHIFIEVIGTEGLASAHDFTLGESRITLDVFRKTDGGSTRKESADFDVPNLYIEEVTSFSQCILDDTESPVPGSAGLQHQKVLDAAMEGGGTIS
;
A
#
# COMPACT_ATOMS: atom_id res chain seq x y z
N MET A 1 20.52 5.53 -27.48
CA MET A 1 20.51 6.53 -26.39
C MET A 1 20.26 5.79 -25.10
N GLN A 2 21.12 5.92 -24.09
CA GLN A 2 20.87 5.34 -22.78
C GLN A 2 19.70 6.13 -22.15
N THR A 3 18.58 5.47 -21.89
CA THR A 3 17.43 6.10 -21.23
C THR A 3 17.85 6.56 -19.84
N ARG A 4 17.55 7.82 -19.48
CA ARG A 4 17.79 8.38 -18.14
C ARG A 4 17.12 7.46 -17.10
N LYS A 5 17.87 7.08 -16.06
CA LYS A 5 17.36 6.32 -14.92
C LYS A 5 17.17 7.24 -13.72
N ILE A 6 16.10 7.01 -12.96
CA ILE A 6 15.85 7.70 -11.68
C ILE A 6 16.75 7.08 -10.63
N ARG A 7 17.51 7.93 -9.92
CA ARG A 7 18.47 7.55 -8.87
C ARG A 7 17.77 7.58 -7.53
N TYR A 8 17.60 6.39 -6.92
CA TYR A 8 16.88 6.23 -5.66
C TYR A 8 17.80 6.20 -4.45
N GLY A 9 17.35 6.86 -3.37
CA GLY A 9 17.80 6.61 -2.01
C GLY A 9 16.72 5.87 -1.21
N ILE A 10 17.09 4.91 -0.34
CA ILE A 10 16.16 4.26 0.58
C ILE A 10 16.33 4.85 1.97
N ILE A 11 15.26 5.43 2.52
CA ILE A 11 15.18 5.91 3.91
C ILE A 11 14.53 4.81 4.76
N GLY A 12 15.16 4.48 5.91
CA GLY A 12 14.68 3.40 6.79
C GLY A 12 15.10 2.00 6.31
N PHE A 13 16.34 1.82 5.85
CA PHE A 13 16.83 0.55 5.30
C PHE A 13 16.85 -0.57 6.36
N GLY A 14 15.70 -1.20 6.57
CA GLY A 14 15.48 -2.36 7.44
C GLY A 14 15.38 -3.68 6.68
N HIS A 15 14.88 -4.72 7.37
CA HIS A 15 14.71 -6.06 6.79
C HIS A 15 13.79 -6.06 5.56
N PHE A 16 12.72 -5.27 5.58
CA PHE A 16 11.79 -5.17 4.45
C PHE A 16 12.46 -4.55 3.23
N ALA A 17 13.17 -3.42 3.41
CA ALA A 17 13.93 -2.78 2.34
C ALA A 17 14.97 -3.72 1.71
N GLU A 18 15.67 -4.48 2.55
CA GLU A 18 16.68 -5.44 2.11
C GLU A 18 16.07 -6.60 1.30
N ARG A 19 14.94 -7.14 1.76
CA ARG A 19 14.30 -8.31 1.14
C ARG A 19 13.55 -7.99 -0.14
N ALA A 20 12.87 -6.84 -0.18
CA ALA A 20 11.91 -6.53 -1.24
C ALA A 20 12.31 -5.31 -2.09
N ILE A 21 12.71 -4.20 -1.46
CA ILE A 21 12.77 -2.91 -2.16
C ILE A 21 14.08 -2.70 -2.90
N ALA A 22 15.23 -3.02 -2.28
CA ALA A 22 16.54 -2.82 -2.91
C ALA A 22 16.66 -3.60 -4.22
N GLY A 23 16.26 -4.88 -4.22
CA GLY A 23 16.24 -5.72 -5.42
C GLY A 23 15.25 -5.21 -6.47
N ALA A 24 14.09 -4.71 -6.06
CA ALA A 24 13.09 -4.15 -6.97
C ALA A 24 13.61 -2.89 -7.70
N ILE A 25 14.26 -1.96 -6.97
CA ILE A 25 14.88 -0.78 -7.59
C ILE A 25 15.97 -1.16 -8.57
N GLN A 26 16.82 -2.15 -8.22
CA GLN A 26 17.90 -2.60 -9.11
C GLN A 26 17.40 -3.34 -10.34
N ALA A 27 16.29 -4.09 -10.23
CA ALA A 27 15.69 -4.84 -11.32
C ALA A 27 14.80 -3.98 -12.25
N SER A 28 14.33 -2.84 -11.79
CA SER A 28 13.52 -1.92 -12.59
C SER A 28 14.36 -1.29 -13.72
N PRO A 29 13.87 -1.28 -14.98
CA PRO A 29 14.65 -0.85 -16.14
C PRO A 29 15.00 0.64 -16.15
N ASN A 30 14.18 1.48 -15.49
CA ASN A 30 14.26 2.94 -15.47
C ASN A 30 14.68 3.52 -14.13
N SER A 31 15.24 2.70 -13.23
CA SER A 31 15.75 3.16 -11.93
C SER A 31 17.13 2.60 -11.60
N THR A 32 17.77 3.17 -10.60
CA THR A 32 19.00 2.68 -9.98
C THR A 32 19.05 3.04 -8.51
N LEU A 33 19.49 2.13 -7.66
CA LEU A 33 19.72 2.40 -6.24
C LEU A 33 21.11 3.01 -6.07
N VAL A 34 21.21 4.17 -5.41
CA VAL A 34 22.48 4.88 -5.22
C VAL A 34 22.79 5.17 -3.75
N ALA A 35 21.80 5.14 -2.86
CA ALA A 35 21.98 5.51 -1.47
C ALA A 35 21.10 4.69 -0.52
N VAL A 36 21.59 4.44 0.68
CA VAL A 36 20.82 3.85 1.79
C VAL A 36 21.03 4.63 3.08
N GLN A 37 19.95 4.75 3.86
CA GLN A 37 19.98 5.36 5.18
C GLN A 37 19.62 4.34 6.27
N LYS A 38 20.39 4.33 7.35
CA LYS A 38 20.14 3.57 8.59
C LYS A 38 20.56 4.43 9.78
N ARG A 39 19.92 4.25 10.94
CA ARG A 39 20.27 4.97 12.17
C ARG A 39 21.76 4.83 12.58
N SER A 40 22.40 3.71 12.25
CA SER A 40 23.84 3.51 12.45
C SER A 40 24.57 3.72 11.13
N LEU A 41 25.46 4.71 11.05
CA LEU A 41 26.29 4.95 9.87
C LEU A 41 27.17 3.74 9.51
N ALA A 42 27.70 3.04 10.50
CA ALA A 42 28.50 1.83 10.27
C ALA A 42 27.65 0.74 9.58
N ALA A 43 26.42 0.51 10.05
CA ALA A 43 25.50 -0.44 9.44
C ALA A 43 25.01 0.04 8.05
N ALA A 44 24.86 1.35 7.82
CA ALA A 44 24.55 1.89 6.50
C ALA A 44 25.69 1.64 5.50
N ARG A 45 26.95 1.90 5.90
CA ARG A 45 28.14 1.65 5.07
C ARG A 45 28.34 0.16 4.75
N GLU A 46 28.09 -0.72 5.72
CA GLU A 46 28.12 -2.17 5.48
C GLU A 46 27.14 -2.58 4.38
N LYS A 47 25.87 -2.09 4.46
CA LYS A 47 24.84 -2.39 3.46
C LYS A 47 25.14 -1.75 2.11
N ALA A 48 25.62 -0.50 2.08
CA ALA A 48 26.03 0.15 0.84
C ALA A 48 27.16 -0.63 0.15
N LYS A 49 28.17 -1.10 0.91
CA LYS A 49 29.25 -1.95 0.38
C LYS A 49 28.72 -3.27 -0.18
N ALA A 50 27.83 -3.96 0.56
CA ALA A 50 27.24 -5.22 0.12
C ALA A 50 26.42 -5.09 -1.17
N LEU A 51 25.77 -3.95 -1.37
CA LEU A 51 24.95 -3.62 -2.56
C LEU A 51 25.74 -2.84 -3.63
N SER A 52 27.04 -2.60 -3.43
CA SER A 52 27.90 -1.80 -4.33
C SER A 52 27.36 -0.39 -4.58
N LEU A 53 26.84 0.26 -3.54
CA LEU A 53 26.27 1.61 -3.63
C LEU A 53 27.31 2.68 -3.27
N PRO A 54 27.29 3.86 -3.96
CA PRO A 54 28.23 4.94 -3.68
C PRO A 54 27.99 5.65 -2.34
N HIS A 55 26.75 5.65 -1.82
CA HIS A 55 26.39 6.51 -0.68
C HIS A 55 25.73 5.75 0.47
N ALA A 56 26.09 6.12 1.70
CA ALA A 56 25.51 5.62 2.94
C ALA A 56 25.39 6.76 3.96
N PHE A 57 24.21 6.88 4.57
CA PHE A 57 23.89 7.99 5.47
C PHE A 57 23.32 7.50 6.81
N SER A 58 23.48 8.32 7.86
CA SER A 58 22.94 8.04 9.20
C SER A 58 21.58 8.72 9.46
N SER A 59 21.24 9.74 8.70
CA SER A 59 19.95 10.44 8.80
C SER A 59 19.27 10.61 7.44
N ALA A 60 17.96 10.87 7.47
CA ALA A 60 17.18 11.15 6.28
C ALA A 60 17.63 12.48 5.64
N GLU A 61 17.93 13.51 6.46
CA GLU A 61 18.39 14.83 6.04
C GLU A 61 19.69 14.76 5.23
N GLU A 62 20.65 13.93 5.68
CA GLU A 62 21.90 13.69 4.95
C GLU A 62 21.63 13.03 3.58
N LEU A 63 20.73 12.06 3.53
CA LEU A 63 20.40 11.35 2.29
C LEU A 63 19.72 12.30 1.29
N VAL A 64 18.72 13.07 1.73
CA VAL A 64 17.98 13.96 0.82
C VAL A 64 18.82 15.15 0.34
N ALA A 65 19.87 15.54 1.08
CA ALA A 65 20.83 16.56 0.67
C ALA A 65 21.80 16.04 -0.43
N CYS A 66 21.85 14.74 -0.68
CA CYS A 66 22.75 14.17 -1.69
C CYS A 66 22.30 14.55 -3.11
N PRO A 67 23.17 15.18 -3.93
CA PRO A 67 22.83 15.59 -5.30
C PRO A 67 22.67 14.41 -6.26
N ASP A 68 23.17 13.24 -5.89
CA ASP A 68 23.06 12.02 -6.69
C ASP A 68 21.74 11.28 -6.49
N VAL A 69 20.85 11.75 -5.60
CA VAL A 69 19.52 11.19 -5.38
C VAL A 69 18.48 12.05 -6.11
N ASP A 70 17.64 11.42 -6.94
CA ASP A 70 16.51 12.06 -7.62
C ASP A 70 15.20 11.79 -6.87
N ALA A 71 15.05 10.58 -6.31
CA ALA A 71 13.86 10.14 -5.62
C ALA A 71 14.21 9.33 -4.37
N VAL A 72 13.32 9.32 -3.39
CA VAL A 72 13.46 8.48 -2.19
C VAL A 72 12.35 7.46 -2.12
N PHE A 73 12.67 6.25 -1.63
CA PHE A 73 11.70 5.28 -1.16
C PHE A 73 11.76 5.26 0.38
N ILE A 74 10.69 5.73 1.01
CA ILE A 74 10.56 5.78 2.47
C ILE A 74 9.91 4.49 2.95
N VAL A 75 10.64 3.71 3.75
CA VAL A 75 10.23 2.39 4.27
C VAL A 75 10.52 2.25 5.77
N SER A 76 10.53 3.36 6.47
CA SER A 76 10.72 3.47 7.91
C SER A 76 9.48 3.03 8.70
N ALA A 77 9.40 3.32 9.99
CA ALA A 77 8.17 3.15 10.77
C ALA A 77 7.14 4.21 10.35
N ASN A 78 5.86 3.87 10.40
CA ASN A 78 4.77 4.72 9.91
C ASN A 78 4.81 6.16 10.48
N SER A 79 5.17 6.30 11.75
CA SER A 79 5.30 7.61 12.42
C SER A 79 6.41 8.51 11.87
N ALA A 80 7.36 7.96 11.11
CA ALA A 80 8.45 8.74 10.51
C ALA A 80 8.11 9.22 9.09
N HIS A 81 7.15 8.58 8.42
CA HIS A 81 6.80 8.86 7.01
C HIS A 81 6.54 10.33 6.74
N HIS A 82 5.79 11.00 7.63
CA HIS A 82 5.47 12.43 7.50
C HIS A 82 6.73 13.29 7.49
N ALA A 83 7.56 13.24 8.54
CA ALA A 83 8.74 14.08 8.65
C ALA A 83 9.75 13.82 7.51
N GLU A 84 9.96 12.56 7.15
CA GLU A 84 10.88 12.15 6.08
C GLU A 84 10.37 12.58 4.69
N THR A 85 9.05 12.53 4.44
CA THR A 85 8.45 13.06 3.21
C THR A 85 8.63 14.57 3.10
N ILE A 86 8.38 15.31 4.18
CA ILE A 86 8.56 16.77 4.22
C ILE A 86 10.03 17.14 3.94
N ALA A 87 10.98 16.44 4.56
CA ALA A 87 12.41 16.67 4.33
C ALA A 87 12.80 16.39 2.86
N ALA A 88 12.31 15.29 2.29
CA ALA A 88 12.57 14.93 0.90
C ALA A 88 11.97 15.95 -0.08
N ALA A 89 10.71 16.33 0.11
CA ALA A 89 10.03 17.31 -0.74
C ALA A 89 10.76 18.66 -0.74
N ARG A 90 11.13 19.19 0.44
CA ARG A 90 11.89 20.45 0.58
C ARG A 90 13.26 20.39 -0.07
N ALA A 91 13.88 19.24 -0.14
CA ALA A 91 15.14 19.01 -0.86
C ALA A 91 14.95 18.75 -2.37
N GLY A 92 13.72 18.90 -2.90
CA GLY A 92 13.40 18.69 -4.31
C GLY A 92 13.46 17.22 -4.76
N LYS A 93 13.29 16.25 -3.83
CA LYS A 93 13.30 14.83 -4.15
C LYS A 93 11.87 14.31 -4.33
N HIS A 94 11.64 13.54 -5.39
CA HIS A 94 10.38 12.81 -5.57
C HIS A 94 10.24 11.73 -4.49
N VAL A 95 9.02 11.43 -4.06
CA VAL A 95 8.77 10.57 -2.90
C VAL A 95 7.87 9.40 -3.27
N LEU A 96 8.36 8.17 -3.05
CA LEU A 96 7.57 6.96 -2.91
C LEU A 96 7.59 6.59 -1.43
N VAL A 97 6.43 6.62 -0.77
CA VAL A 97 6.30 6.32 0.66
C VAL A 97 5.48 5.05 0.86
N GLU A 98 5.96 4.16 1.73
CA GLU A 98 5.20 2.96 2.11
C GLU A 98 3.84 3.31 2.74
N LYS A 99 2.95 2.34 2.63
CA LYS A 99 1.64 2.37 3.29
C LYS A 99 1.76 1.97 4.80
N PRO A 100 0.88 2.46 5.66
CA PRO A 100 -0.03 3.59 5.44
C PRO A 100 0.78 4.86 5.21
N MET A 101 0.20 5.80 4.46
CA MET A 101 0.90 7.03 4.09
C MET A 101 1.41 7.82 5.30
N ALA A 102 0.62 7.87 6.38
CA ALA A 102 0.90 8.56 7.63
C ALA A 102 0.22 7.83 8.80
N VAL A 103 0.34 8.36 10.01
CA VAL A 103 -0.37 7.83 11.20
C VAL A 103 -1.70 8.56 11.46
N ASN A 104 -2.00 9.62 10.71
CA ASN A 104 -3.28 10.35 10.75
C ASN A 104 -3.49 11.19 9.46
N ALA A 105 -4.74 11.60 9.22
CA ALA A 105 -5.13 12.38 8.04
C ALA A 105 -4.51 13.80 7.98
N PRO A 106 -4.32 14.55 9.08
CA PRO A 106 -3.60 15.82 9.06
C PRO A 106 -2.17 15.69 8.54
N GLU A 107 -1.41 14.68 8.96
CA GLU A 107 -0.07 14.40 8.44
C GLU A 107 -0.08 14.06 6.96
N ALA A 108 -0.99 13.16 6.53
CA ALA A 108 -1.14 12.80 5.13
C ALA A 108 -1.45 14.02 4.25
N ARG A 109 -2.32 14.93 4.71
CA ARG A 109 -2.63 16.18 4.02
C ARG A 109 -1.39 17.09 3.89
N HIS A 110 -0.65 17.28 4.99
CA HIS A 110 0.55 18.11 4.98
C HIS A 110 1.63 17.55 4.03
N MET A 111 1.76 16.22 3.94
CA MET A 111 2.68 15.58 2.98
C MET A 111 2.32 15.92 1.53
N ILE A 112 1.03 15.89 1.19
CA ILE A 112 0.55 16.27 -0.16
C ILE A 112 0.87 17.72 -0.45
N GLU A 113 0.44 18.62 0.44
CA GLU A 113 0.63 20.07 0.29
C GLU A 113 2.11 20.44 0.14
N GLU A 114 3.00 19.80 0.89
CA GLU A 114 4.45 20.05 0.81
C GLU A 114 5.03 19.53 -0.52
N CYS A 115 4.63 18.35 -0.98
CA CYS A 115 5.08 17.81 -2.27
C CYS A 115 4.60 18.68 -3.44
N GLU A 116 3.36 19.14 -3.41
CA GLU A 116 2.81 20.07 -4.40
C GLU A 116 3.56 21.39 -4.41
N ARG A 117 3.80 22.00 -3.24
CA ARG A 117 4.55 23.27 -3.08
C ARG A 117 5.99 23.15 -3.57
N SER A 118 6.61 22.00 -3.41
CA SER A 118 7.97 21.71 -3.83
C SER A 118 8.07 21.18 -5.27
N HIS A 119 6.94 21.07 -5.98
CA HIS A 119 6.87 20.54 -7.35
C HIS A 119 7.50 19.15 -7.51
N VAL A 120 7.33 18.27 -6.51
CA VAL A 120 7.79 16.89 -6.54
C VAL A 120 6.63 15.91 -6.60
N LYS A 121 6.83 14.76 -7.24
CA LYS A 121 5.84 13.68 -7.30
C LYS A 121 5.79 12.96 -5.96
N LEU A 122 4.56 12.62 -5.54
CA LEU A 122 4.29 11.78 -4.38
C LEU A 122 3.49 10.55 -4.82
N MET A 123 3.96 9.36 -4.47
CA MET A 123 3.25 8.10 -4.65
C MET A 123 3.20 7.34 -3.33
N VAL A 124 2.07 6.70 -3.06
CA VAL A 124 1.90 5.82 -1.90
C VAL A 124 2.09 4.37 -2.32
N GLY A 125 2.80 3.58 -1.53
CA GLY A 125 3.16 2.19 -1.77
C GLY A 125 2.00 1.20 -1.66
N GLN A 126 0.94 1.40 -2.43
CA GLN A 126 -0.21 0.48 -2.52
C GLN A 126 -0.01 -0.50 -3.68
N VAL A 127 1.01 -1.31 -3.55
CA VAL A 127 1.53 -2.22 -4.58
C VAL A 127 0.49 -3.22 -5.12
N VAL A 128 -0.52 -3.58 -4.31
CA VAL A 128 -1.54 -4.60 -4.66
C VAL A 128 -2.39 -4.19 -5.86
N ARG A 129 -2.61 -2.89 -6.11
CA ARG A 129 -3.30 -2.39 -7.32
C ARG A 129 -2.64 -2.82 -8.62
N LEU A 130 -1.34 -3.11 -8.59
CA LEU A 130 -0.55 -3.48 -9.75
C LEU A 130 -0.70 -4.97 -10.12
N SER A 131 -1.29 -5.77 -9.22
CA SER A 131 -1.55 -7.19 -9.47
C SER A 131 -2.48 -7.40 -10.66
N PRO A 132 -2.13 -8.29 -11.62
CA PRO A 132 -2.99 -8.61 -12.75
C PRO A 132 -4.35 -9.19 -12.32
N VAL A 133 -4.42 -9.89 -11.21
CA VAL A 133 -5.67 -10.40 -10.63
C VAL A 133 -6.58 -9.25 -10.20
N VAL A 134 -6.02 -8.28 -9.48
CA VAL A 134 -6.78 -7.12 -8.98
C VAL A 134 -7.21 -6.21 -10.12
N ARG A 135 -6.36 -6.00 -11.12
CA ARG A 135 -6.72 -5.29 -12.36
C ARG A 135 -7.85 -6.01 -13.09
N ARG A 136 -7.76 -7.34 -13.24
CA ARG A 136 -8.85 -8.12 -13.86
C ARG A 136 -10.16 -8.04 -13.09
N LEU A 137 -10.09 -8.07 -11.74
CA LEU A 137 -11.29 -7.90 -10.91
C LEU A 137 -11.92 -6.50 -11.11
N ARG A 138 -11.09 -5.45 -11.18
CA ARG A 138 -11.54 -4.10 -11.55
C ARG A 138 -12.21 -4.08 -12.92
N ASP A 139 -11.62 -4.70 -13.94
CA ASP A 139 -12.20 -4.75 -15.29
C ASP A 139 -13.58 -5.43 -15.31
N LEU A 140 -13.78 -6.48 -14.53
CA LEU A 140 -15.07 -7.16 -14.40
C LEU A 140 -16.13 -6.25 -13.78
N VAL A 141 -15.76 -5.43 -12.81
CA VAL A 141 -16.65 -4.44 -12.19
C VAL A 141 -16.94 -3.29 -13.17
N GLN A 142 -15.91 -2.70 -13.76
CA GLN A 142 -16.04 -1.53 -14.64
C GLN A 142 -16.76 -1.85 -15.95
N SER A 143 -16.60 -3.06 -16.47
CA SER A 143 -17.35 -3.52 -17.67
C SER A 143 -18.83 -3.80 -17.41
N GLY A 144 -19.27 -3.77 -16.13
CA GLY A 144 -20.63 -4.15 -15.76
C GLY A 144 -20.89 -5.67 -15.84
N SER A 145 -19.85 -6.50 -16.04
CA SER A 145 -20.00 -7.95 -16.20
C SER A 145 -20.60 -8.67 -14.97
N LEU A 146 -20.56 -8.03 -13.81
CA LEU A 146 -21.15 -8.53 -12.56
C LEU A 146 -22.52 -7.87 -12.26
N GLY A 147 -23.00 -6.98 -13.14
CA GLY A 147 -24.17 -6.15 -12.89
C GLY A 147 -23.88 -5.03 -11.87
N ARG A 148 -24.93 -4.50 -11.23
CA ARG A 148 -24.78 -3.50 -10.15
C ARG A 148 -24.16 -4.18 -8.94
N ILE A 149 -23.08 -3.62 -8.42
CA ILE A 149 -22.40 -4.18 -7.24
C ILE A 149 -23.30 -3.98 -6.01
N VAL A 150 -23.50 -5.06 -5.27
CA VAL A 150 -24.31 -5.15 -4.05
C VAL A 150 -23.43 -5.12 -2.83
N SER A 151 -22.42 -6.01 -2.80
CA SER A 151 -21.49 -6.11 -1.68
C SER A 151 -20.10 -6.55 -2.11
N ALA A 152 -19.12 -6.26 -1.27
CA ALA A 152 -17.76 -6.77 -1.42
C ALA A 152 -17.18 -7.16 -0.05
N ARG A 153 -16.16 -8.01 -0.05
CA ARG A 153 -15.46 -8.44 1.15
C ARG A 153 -13.98 -8.59 0.88
N ALA A 154 -13.15 -8.17 1.83
CA ALA A 154 -11.72 -8.44 1.80
C ALA A 154 -11.23 -8.83 3.20
N ASP A 155 -10.51 -9.92 3.28
CA ASP A 155 -9.94 -10.42 4.53
C ASP A 155 -8.42 -10.51 4.41
N TYR A 156 -7.70 -10.13 5.48
CA TYR A 156 -6.27 -10.37 5.59
C TYR A 156 -5.91 -10.68 7.05
N LEU A 157 -5.59 -11.94 7.30
CA LEU A 157 -5.29 -12.44 8.63
C LEU A 157 -3.99 -13.25 8.60
N PHE A 158 -3.15 -13.08 9.60
CA PHE A 158 -1.94 -13.90 9.81
C PHE A 158 -1.43 -13.78 11.26
N ASP A 159 -0.47 -14.63 11.65
CA ASP A 159 0.18 -14.53 12.96
C ASP A 159 1.36 -13.54 12.92
N ALA A 160 1.12 -12.30 13.35
CA ALA A 160 2.16 -11.27 13.38
C ALA A 160 3.15 -11.42 14.55
N ARG A 161 2.88 -12.28 15.55
CA ARG A 161 3.81 -12.56 16.65
C ARG A 161 5.10 -13.20 16.15
N LEU A 162 5.05 -13.85 14.99
CA LEU A 162 6.22 -14.41 14.29
C LEU A 162 6.99 -13.35 13.48
N SER A 163 6.47 -12.13 13.39
CA SER A 163 7.12 -11.05 12.65
C SER A 163 8.27 -10.43 13.45
N LYS A 164 9.37 -10.11 12.76
CA LYS A 164 10.46 -9.32 13.33
C LYS A 164 10.12 -7.83 13.52
N ARG A 165 8.93 -7.39 13.11
CA ARG A 165 8.45 -6.01 13.19
C ARG A 165 7.70 -5.78 14.50
N SER A 166 8.40 -5.82 15.66
CA SER A 166 7.78 -5.61 16.99
C SER A 166 7.06 -4.26 17.14
N TRP A 167 7.47 -3.25 16.38
CA TRP A 167 6.87 -1.92 16.36
C TRP A 167 5.41 -1.88 15.86
N LEU A 168 4.93 -2.94 15.18
CA LEU A 168 3.52 -3.07 14.78
C LEU A 168 2.54 -3.07 15.95
N PHE A 169 3.01 -3.43 17.14
CA PHE A 169 2.22 -3.47 18.37
C PHE A 169 2.32 -2.18 19.20
N ASP A 170 3.17 -1.24 18.78
CA ASP A 170 3.35 0.08 19.39
C ASP A 170 2.52 1.10 18.62
N ARG A 171 1.47 1.62 19.25
CA ARG A 171 0.54 2.56 18.61
C ARG A 171 1.22 3.88 18.20
N VAL A 172 2.21 4.34 18.94
CA VAL A 172 2.93 5.59 18.63
C VAL A 172 3.72 5.44 17.34
N LEU A 173 4.31 4.27 17.11
CA LEU A 173 5.10 3.99 15.92
C LEU A 173 4.25 3.57 14.71
N ALA A 174 3.20 2.79 14.95
CA ALA A 174 2.39 2.17 13.90
C ALA A 174 1.13 2.97 13.53
N GLY A 175 0.59 3.80 14.45
CA GLY A 175 -0.70 4.46 14.30
C GLY A 175 -1.89 3.55 14.64
N GLY A 176 -1.84 2.30 14.24
CA GLY A 176 -2.79 1.22 14.50
C GLY A 176 -2.16 -0.15 14.23
N GLY A 177 -2.86 -1.22 14.57
CA GLY A 177 -2.42 -2.60 14.37
C GLY A 177 -2.79 -3.14 12.98
N PRO A 178 -3.53 -4.27 12.91
CA PRO A 178 -3.91 -4.87 11.63
C PRO A 178 -4.73 -3.93 10.72
N VAL A 179 -5.48 -2.98 11.24
CA VAL A 179 -6.20 -1.98 10.43
C VAL A 179 -5.21 -1.19 9.58
N PHE A 180 -4.11 -0.71 10.15
CA PHE A 180 -3.09 0.12 9.48
C PHE A 180 -2.11 -0.70 8.65
N ASP A 181 -1.72 -1.90 9.08
CA ASP A 181 -0.70 -2.70 8.36
C ASP A 181 -1.30 -3.51 7.20
N ILE A 182 -2.42 -4.21 7.41
CA ILE A 182 -3.00 -5.13 6.43
C ILE A 182 -4.42 -4.75 5.98
N GLY A 183 -5.21 -4.17 6.86
CA GLY A 183 -6.54 -3.63 6.53
C GLY A 183 -6.49 -2.55 5.45
N VAL A 184 -5.42 -1.74 5.45
CA VAL A 184 -5.20 -0.71 4.42
C VAL A 184 -5.02 -1.29 3.02
N HIS A 185 -4.45 -2.49 2.86
CA HIS A 185 -4.40 -3.18 1.56
C HIS A 185 -5.78 -3.61 1.09
N CYS A 186 -6.60 -4.15 2.01
CA CYS A 186 -7.98 -4.52 1.73
C CYS A 186 -8.81 -3.28 1.33
N LEU A 187 -8.69 -2.20 2.08
CA LEU A 187 -9.37 -0.92 1.82
C LEU A 187 -8.99 -0.35 0.45
N ASP A 188 -7.70 -0.25 0.18
CA ASP A 188 -7.19 0.26 -1.09
C ASP A 188 -7.68 -0.60 -2.27
N THR A 189 -7.59 -1.93 -2.14
CA THR A 189 -8.04 -2.83 -3.19
C THR A 189 -9.54 -2.72 -3.45
N LEU A 190 -10.36 -2.63 -2.41
CA LEU A 190 -11.81 -2.43 -2.56
C LEU A 190 -12.12 -1.10 -3.22
N CYS A 191 -11.51 0.00 -2.79
CA CYS A 191 -11.71 1.32 -3.41
C CYS A 191 -11.29 1.31 -4.89
N TYR A 192 -10.15 0.70 -5.21
CA TYR A 192 -9.63 0.59 -6.57
C TYR A 192 -10.50 -0.26 -7.48
N VAL A 193 -10.94 -1.44 -7.01
CA VAL A 193 -11.77 -2.38 -7.78
C VAL A 193 -13.15 -1.80 -8.02
N LEU A 194 -13.78 -1.22 -6.99
CA LEU A 194 -15.12 -0.62 -7.10
C LEU A 194 -15.11 0.73 -7.82
N ASP A 195 -13.94 1.33 -8.00
CA ASP A 195 -13.80 2.70 -8.54
C ASP A 195 -14.67 3.68 -7.74
N ASP A 196 -14.60 3.60 -6.43
CA ASP A 196 -15.47 4.31 -5.52
C ASP A 196 -14.74 4.61 -4.19
N HIS A 197 -15.28 5.50 -3.40
CA HIS A 197 -14.71 5.89 -2.12
C HIS A 197 -15.68 5.63 -0.96
N VAL A 198 -15.12 5.36 0.20
CA VAL A 198 -15.89 5.11 1.43
C VAL A 198 -16.49 6.41 1.95
N ARG A 199 -17.76 6.38 2.31
CA ARG A 199 -18.52 7.49 2.92
C ARG A 199 -18.89 7.21 4.38
N LEU A 200 -18.95 5.95 4.76
CA LEU A 200 -19.31 5.53 6.11
C LEU A 200 -18.42 4.35 6.50
N VAL A 201 -17.88 4.37 7.70
CA VAL A 201 -17.21 3.24 8.31
C VAL A 201 -17.81 2.96 9.68
N GLN A 202 -17.93 1.68 10.01
CA GLN A 202 -18.22 1.16 11.35
C GLN A 202 -17.14 0.14 11.69
N SER A 203 -16.65 0.13 12.91
CA SER A 203 -15.57 -0.78 13.28
C SER A 203 -15.82 -1.46 14.63
N GLN A 204 -15.33 -2.67 14.75
CA GLN A 204 -15.15 -3.38 16.00
C GLN A 204 -13.68 -3.78 16.13
N LEU A 205 -13.05 -3.37 17.21
CA LEU A 205 -11.62 -3.55 17.48
C LEU A 205 -11.42 -4.43 18.71
N SER A 206 -10.52 -5.39 18.66
CA SER A 206 -10.20 -6.28 19.79
C SER A 206 -8.68 -6.53 19.90
N PRO A 207 -8.07 -6.33 21.07
CA PRO A 207 -8.61 -5.51 22.17
C PRO A 207 -8.82 -4.07 21.71
N LEU A 208 -9.57 -3.29 22.45
CA LEU A 208 -9.64 -1.84 22.20
C LEU A 208 -8.23 -1.25 22.31
N PRO A 209 -7.80 -0.43 21.35
CA PRO A 209 -6.47 0.17 21.38
C PRO A 209 -6.34 1.13 22.56
N THR A 210 -5.13 1.25 23.07
CA THR A 210 -4.76 2.22 24.11
C THR A 210 -3.87 3.33 23.52
N SER A 211 -3.37 4.24 24.36
CA SER A 211 -2.41 5.26 23.90
C SER A 211 -1.08 4.66 23.41
N ILE A 212 -0.74 3.44 23.83
CA ILE A 212 0.56 2.78 23.55
C ILE A 212 0.43 1.45 22.83
N ALA A 213 -0.74 0.78 22.88
CA ALA A 213 -0.94 -0.55 22.28
C ALA A 213 -2.00 -0.51 21.19
N THR A 214 -1.75 -1.26 20.13
CA THR A 214 -2.66 -1.41 18.98
C THR A 214 -3.68 -2.52 19.22
N GLU A 215 -4.79 -2.49 18.46
CA GLU A 215 -5.69 -3.63 18.30
C GLU A 215 -4.97 -4.83 17.68
N ARG A 216 -5.54 -6.03 17.83
CA ARG A 216 -5.02 -7.30 17.27
C ARG A 216 -5.92 -7.87 16.18
N THR A 217 -7.21 -7.58 16.27
CA THR A 217 -8.23 -8.01 15.33
C THR A 217 -9.22 -6.88 15.12
N ALA A 218 -9.66 -6.69 13.88
CA ALA A 218 -10.67 -5.71 13.53
C ALA A 218 -11.64 -6.25 12.49
N ILE A 219 -12.90 -5.80 12.62
CA ILE A 219 -13.94 -5.97 11.60
C ILE A 219 -14.43 -4.57 11.24
N LEU A 220 -14.39 -4.24 9.95
CA LEU A 220 -14.88 -2.97 9.42
C LEU A 220 -16.07 -3.22 8.51
N GLY A 221 -17.16 -2.46 8.72
CA GLY A 221 -18.26 -2.32 7.77
C GLY A 221 -18.12 -1.00 7.01
N LEU A 222 -18.20 -1.02 5.69
CA LEU A 222 -17.95 0.12 4.82
C LEU A 222 -19.18 0.40 3.95
N GLY A 223 -19.62 1.67 3.91
CA GLY A 223 -20.59 2.18 2.96
C GLY A 223 -19.90 3.05 1.91
N PHE A 224 -20.04 2.68 0.65
CA PHE A 224 -19.46 3.37 -0.49
C PHE A 224 -20.39 4.45 -1.06
N SER A 225 -19.84 5.45 -1.75
CA SER A 225 -20.60 6.61 -2.23
C SER A 225 -21.65 6.24 -3.28
N LYS A 226 -21.40 5.21 -4.10
CA LYS A 226 -22.33 4.68 -5.12
C LYS A 226 -23.34 3.67 -4.57
N GLY A 227 -23.36 3.45 -3.23
CA GLY A 227 -24.37 2.68 -2.51
C GLY A 227 -24.03 1.20 -2.28
N SER A 228 -22.87 0.69 -2.71
CA SER A 228 -22.42 -0.65 -2.36
C SER A 228 -21.94 -0.71 -0.91
N LEU A 229 -22.05 -1.89 -0.31
CA LEU A 229 -21.53 -2.16 1.03
C LEU A 229 -20.31 -3.08 0.95
N ALA A 230 -19.39 -2.95 1.89
CA ALA A 230 -18.29 -3.91 2.00
C ALA A 230 -17.92 -4.22 3.45
N SER A 231 -17.18 -5.30 3.64
CA SER A 231 -16.58 -5.64 4.93
C SER A 231 -15.09 -5.94 4.77
N ILE A 232 -14.32 -5.60 5.82
CA ILE A 232 -12.92 -5.98 5.95
C ILE A 232 -12.76 -6.70 7.27
N THR A 233 -12.11 -7.88 7.25
CA THR A 233 -11.64 -8.55 8.46
C THR A 233 -10.12 -8.59 8.42
N CYS A 234 -9.46 -8.06 9.45
CA CYS A 234 -8.01 -8.12 9.56
C CYS A 234 -7.57 -8.54 10.97
N SER A 235 -6.53 -9.39 11.05
CA SER A 235 -6.04 -9.90 12.34
C SER A 235 -4.55 -10.25 12.30
N PHE A 236 -3.87 -9.99 13.41
CA PHE A 236 -2.51 -10.41 13.71
C PHE A 236 -2.44 -11.72 14.52
N GLU A 237 -3.57 -12.36 14.78
CA GLU A 237 -3.67 -13.51 15.70
C GLU A 237 -4.17 -14.80 15.02
N ALA A 238 -4.34 -14.79 13.71
CA ALA A 238 -4.77 -16.00 13.00
C ALA A 238 -3.62 -17.03 12.89
N PRO A 239 -3.88 -18.30 13.20
CA PRO A 239 -2.84 -19.34 13.23
C PRO A 239 -2.27 -19.65 11.84
N THR A 240 -3.04 -19.35 10.80
CA THR A 240 -2.66 -19.52 9.38
C THR A 240 -2.94 -18.23 8.63
N ARG A 241 -2.18 -18.01 7.55
CA ARG A 241 -2.48 -16.91 6.63
C ARG A 241 -3.82 -17.17 5.94
N HIS A 242 -4.70 -16.17 5.99
CA HIS A 242 -5.95 -16.14 5.23
C HIS A 242 -6.07 -14.77 4.54
N ILE A 243 -6.05 -14.79 3.22
CA ILE A 243 -6.19 -13.59 2.39
C ILE A 243 -7.25 -13.90 1.35
N PHE A 244 -8.31 -13.09 1.30
CA PHE A 244 -9.45 -13.35 0.44
C PHE A 244 -10.09 -12.04 -0.02
N ILE A 245 -10.57 -12.03 -1.27
CA ILE A 245 -11.39 -10.94 -1.80
C ILE A 245 -12.58 -11.52 -2.57
N GLU A 246 -13.75 -10.92 -2.40
CA GLU A 246 -14.97 -11.25 -3.14
C GLU A 246 -15.73 -9.97 -3.48
N VAL A 247 -16.28 -9.92 -4.69
CA VAL A 247 -17.18 -8.86 -5.16
C VAL A 247 -18.43 -9.50 -5.71
N ILE A 248 -19.58 -9.09 -5.19
CA ILE A 248 -20.91 -9.61 -5.53
C ILE A 248 -21.73 -8.53 -6.21
N GLY A 249 -22.18 -8.81 -7.40
CA GLY A 249 -23.13 -8.00 -8.15
C GLY A 249 -24.44 -8.73 -8.41
N THR A 250 -25.39 -8.05 -9.08
CA THR A 250 -26.72 -8.61 -9.37
C THR A 250 -26.71 -9.72 -10.44
N GLU A 251 -25.66 -9.79 -11.27
CA GLU A 251 -25.53 -10.75 -12.38
C GLU A 251 -24.40 -11.75 -12.19
N GLY A 252 -23.58 -11.58 -11.15
CA GLY A 252 -22.49 -12.51 -10.86
C GLY A 252 -21.65 -12.10 -9.68
N LEU A 253 -20.69 -12.96 -9.33
CA LEU A 253 -19.67 -12.65 -8.33
C LEU A 253 -18.28 -13.06 -8.83
N ALA A 254 -17.25 -12.44 -8.29
CA ALA A 254 -15.88 -12.81 -8.54
C ALA A 254 -15.10 -12.87 -7.24
N SER A 255 -14.21 -13.87 -7.08
CA SER A 255 -13.43 -14.04 -5.86
C SER A 255 -12.02 -14.59 -6.13
N ALA A 256 -11.08 -14.24 -5.27
CA ALA A 256 -9.72 -14.77 -5.30
C ALA A 256 -9.16 -14.93 -3.89
N HIS A 257 -8.38 -15.98 -3.67
CA HIS A 257 -7.51 -16.14 -2.51
C HIS A 257 -6.15 -15.52 -2.80
N ASP A 258 -5.43 -15.16 -1.72
CA ASP A 258 -4.04 -14.67 -1.78
C ASP A 258 -3.80 -13.45 -2.69
N PHE A 259 -4.84 -12.64 -2.94
CA PHE A 259 -4.83 -11.52 -3.88
C PHE A 259 -3.74 -10.44 -3.62
N THR A 260 -3.13 -10.43 -2.44
CA THR A 260 -2.06 -9.49 -2.07
C THR A 260 -0.65 -10.02 -2.37
N LEU A 261 -0.51 -11.28 -2.78
CA LEU A 261 0.81 -11.88 -2.97
C LEU A 261 1.37 -11.55 -4.34
N GLY A 262 2.66 -11.21 -4.37
CA GLY A 262 3.48 -11.20 -5.58
C GLY A 262 4.24 -12.53 -5.75
N GLU A 263 4.85 -12.72 -6.92
CA GLU A 263 5.66 -13.89 -7.27
C GLU A 263 4.92 -15.22 -7.00
N SER A 264 3.65 -15.26 -7.38
CA SER A 264 2.74 -16.37 -7.12
C SER A 264 1.77 -16.58 -8.28
N ARG A 265 1.13 -17.75 -8.32
CA ARG A 265 0.02 -18.02 -9.23
C ARG A 265 -1.28 -17.94 -8.46
N ILE A 266 -2.21 -17.09 -8.92
CA ILE A 266 -3.48 -16.82 -8.26
C ILE A 266 -4.61 -17.11 -9.21
N THR A 267 -5.61 -17.87 -8.74
CA THR A 267 -6.83 -18.18 -9.49
C THR A 267 -7.91 -17.14 -9.14
N LEU A 268 -8.50 -16.52 -10.16
CA LEU A 268 -9.71 -15.72 -10.06
C LEU A 268 -10.90 -16.58 -10.51
N ASP A 269 -11.83 -16.80 -9.61
CA ASP A 269 -13.10 -17.48 -9.87
C ASP A 269 -14.19 -16.45 -10.17
N VAL A 270 -14.92 -16.65 -11.25
CA VAL A 270 -16.07 -15.83 -11.66
C VAL A 270 -17.29 -16.70 -11.79
N PHE A 271 -18.37 -16.34 -11.12
CA PHE A 271 -19.64 -17.03 -11.16
C PHE A 271 -20.69 -16.12 -11.78
N ARG A 272 -21.37 -16.59 -12.82
CA ARG A 272 -22.39 -15.84 -13.53
C ARG A 272 -23.71 -16.58 -13.55
N LYS A 273 -24.80 -15.82 -13.45
CA LYS A 273 -26.13 -16.30 -13.66
C LYS A 273 -26.35 -16.64 -15.14
N THR A 274 -26.96 -17.74 -15.43
CA THR A 274 -27.34 -18.15 -16.78
C THR A 274 -28.83 -17.89 -17.01
N ASP A 275 -29.27 -17.84 -18.26
CA ASP A 275 -30.68 -17.63 -18.64
C ASP A 275 -31.65 -18.66 -18.02
N GLY A 276 -31.16 -19.87 -17.71
CA GLY A 276 -31.91 -20.90 -17.02
C GLY A 276 -31.90 -20.82 -15.49
N GLY A 277 -31.36 -19.74 -14.89
CA GLY A 277 -31.28 -19.55 -13.43
C GLY A 277 -30.21 -20.37 -12.73
N SER A 278 -29.43 -21.18 -13.46
CA SER A 278 -28.27 -21.88 -12.93
C SER A 278 -27.04 -20.93 -12.86
N THR A 279 -26.00 -21.35 -12.14
CA THR A 279 -24.74 -20.59 -12.04
C THR A 279 -23.65 -21.28 -12.86
N ARG A 280 -22.97 -20.52 -13.71
CA ARG A 280 -21.78 -20.96 -14.42
C ARG A 280 -20.53 -20.43 -13.71
N LYS A 281 -19.58 -21.32 -13.41
CA LYS A 281 -18.26 -20.97 -12.89
C LYS A 281 -17.24 -20.91 -14.04
N GLU A 282 -16.45 -19.86 -14.06
CA GLU A 282 -15.26 -19.71 -14.90
C GLU A 282 -14.06 -19.42 -13.98
N SER A 283 -12.92 -20.06 -14.21
CA SER A 283 -11.70 -19.83 -13.44
C SER A 283 -10.59 -19.42 -14.39
N ALA A 284 -9.80 -18.43 -14.00
CA ALA A 284 -8.62 -17.97 -14.73
C ALA A 284 -7.43 -17.85 -13.78
N ASP A 285 -6.30 -18.40 -14.20
CA ASP A 285 -5.05 -18.32 -13.47
C ASP A 285 -4.21 -17.13 -13.94
N PHE A 286 -3.58 -16.45 -13.00
CA PHE A 286 -2.71 -15.31 -13.23
C PHE A 286 -1.36 -15.55 -12.57
N ASP A 287 -0.30 -15.47 -13.35
CA ASP A 287 1.06 -15.40 -12.83
C ASP A 287 1.32 -13.96 -12.38
N VAL A 288 1.47 -13.75 -11.09
CA VAL A 288 1.67 -12.44 -10.47
C VAL A 288 3.18 -12.19 -10.33
N PRO A 289 3.72 -11.16 -10.99
CA PRO A 289 5.15 -10.85 -10.91
C PRO A 289 5.53 -10.24 -9.56
N ASN A 290 6.81 -9.88 -9.41
CA ASN A 290 7.23 -9.06 -8.30
C ASN A 290 6.63 -7.64 -8.43
N LEU A 291 5.59 -7.37 -7.65
CA LEU A 291 4.82 -6.13 -7.74
C LEU A 291 5.63 -4.89 -7.34
N TYR A 292 6.68 -5.03 -6.53
CA TYR A 292 7.56 -3.90 -6.18
C TYR A 292 8.41 -3.42 -7.36
N ILE A 293 8.76 -4.31 -8.29
CA ILE A 293 9.43 -3.91 -9.54
C ILE A 293 8.48 -3.06 -10.39
N GLU A 294 7.22 -3.48 -10.51
CA GLU A 294 6.16 -2.74 -11.20
C GLU A 294 5.94 -1.36 -10.57
N GLU A 295 5.90 -1.30 -9.24
CA GLU A 295 5.71 -0.08 -8.47
C GLU A 295 6.83 0.94 -8.73
N VAL A 296 8.07 0.52 -8.57
CA VAL A 296 9.24 1.37 -8.82
C VAL A 296 9.30 1.79 -10.30
N THR A 297 9.02 0.87 -11.23
CA THR A 297 9.01 1.15 -12.67
C THR A 297 7.96 2.19 -13.01
N SER A 298 6.73 2.02 -12.50
CA SER A 298 5.63 2.94 -12.75
C SER A 298 5.91 4.34 -12.17
N PHE A 299 6.41 4.43 -10.94
CA PHE A 299 6.75 5.71 -10.34
C PHE A 299 7.91 6.41 -11.05
N SER A 300 8.96 5.68 -11.40
CA SER A 300 10.07 6.21 -12.19
C SER A 300 9.60 6.74 -13.55
N GLN A 301 8.66 6.03 -14.21
CA GLN A 301 8.12 6.48 -15.48
C GLN A 301 7.28 7.77 -15.31
N CYS A 302 6.48 7.88 -14.24
CA CYS A 302 5.74 9.11 -13.94
C CYS A 302 6.67 10.33 -13.73
N ILE A 303 7.84 10.11 -13.12
CA ILE A 303 8.84 11.18 -12.96
C ILE A 303 9.44 11.57 -14.31
N LEU A 304 9.78 10.59 -15.15
CA LEU A 304 10.40 10.82 -16.47
C LEU A 304 9.46 11.52 -17.45
N ASP A 305 8.18 11.16 -17.43
CA ASP A 305 7.16 11.66 -18.35
C ASP A 305 6.37 12.86 -17.79
N ASP A 306 6.65 13.27 -16.55
CA ASP A 306 5.91 14.30 -15.80
C ASP A 306 4.40 14.04 -15.72
N THR A 307 4.01 12.77 -15.58
CA THR A 307 2.61 12.35 -15.44
C THR A 307 2.19 12.15 -13.97
N GLU A 308 0.90 11.98 -13.72
CA GLU A 308 0.39 11.64 -12.40
C GLU A 308 0.75 10.19 -12.02
N SER A 309 1.00 9.95 -10.73
CA SER A 309 1.32 8.61 -10.23
C SER A 309 0.08 7.71 -10.18
N PRO A 310 0.23 6.37 -10.36
CA PRO A 310 -0.91 5.44 -10.29
C PRO A 310 -1.55 5.35 -8.91
N VAL A 311 -0.84 5.77 -7.86
CA VAL A 311 -1.36 5.87 -6.48
C VAL A 311 -0.99 7.23 -5.91
N PRO A 312 -1.75 8.29 -6.28
CA PRO A 312 -1.46 9.65 -5.82
C PRO A 312 -1.68 9.80 -4.30
N GLY A 313 -1.05 10.81 -3.71
CA GLY A 313 -1.22 11.14 -2.29
C GLY A 313 -2.68 11.34 -1.88
N SER A 314 -3.53 11.85 -2.78
CA SER A 314 -4.98 12.00 -2.56
C SER A 314 -5.67 10.68 -2.23
N ALA A 315 -5.30 9.58 -2.89
CA ALA A 315 -5.80 8.24 -2.55
C ALA A 315 -5.33 7.82 -1.14
N GLY A 316 -4.06 8.05 -0.81
CA GLY A 316 -3.53 7.81 0.53
C GLY A 316 -4.27 8.57 1.62
N LEU A 317 -4.57 9.86 1.39
CA LEU A 317 -5.36 10.70 2.32
C LEU A 317 -6.78 10.15 2.51
N GLN A 318 -7.45 9.71 1.44
CA GLN A 318 -8.79 9.13 1.57
C GLN A 318 -8.76 7.85 2.42
N HIS A 319 -7.77 6.98 2.20
CA HIS A 319 -7.60 5.79 3.04
C HIS A 319 -7.30 6.18 4.49
N GLN A 320 -6.41 7.14 4.71
CA GLN A 320 -6.06 7.56 6.07
C GLN A 320 -7.28 8.08 6.86
N LYS A 321 -8.18 8.84 6.21
CA LYS A 321 -9.43 9.27 6.84
C LYS A 321 -10.30 8.08 7.30
N VAL A 322 -10.35 7.01 6.48
CA VAL A 322 -11.10 5.79 6.85
C VAL A 322 -10.43 5.07 8.01
N LEU A 323 -9.08 4.96 7.99
CA LEU A 323 -8.32 4.35 9.07
C LEU A 323 -8.52 5.10 10.40
N ASP A 324 -8.43 6.43 10.37
CA ASP A 324 -8.63 7.29 11.56
C ASP A 324 -10.03 7.08 12.15
N ALA A 325 -11.07 7.17 11.31
CA ALA A 325 -12.44 6.95 11.73
C ALA A 325 -12.67 5.51 12.25
N ALA A 326 -12.03 4.51 11.64
CA ALA A 326 -12.12 3.13 12.13
C ALA A 326 -11.52 2.96 13.54
N MET A 327 -10.44 3.68 13.85
CA MET A 327 -9.82 3.64 15.19
C MET A 327 -10.67 4.35 16.27
N GLU A 328 -11.63 5.17 15.88
CA GLU A 328 -12.58 5.87 16.75
C GLU A 328 -13.94 5.14 16.88
N GLY A 329 -14.08 3.94 16.32
CA GLY A 329 -15.31 3.14 16.35
C GLY A 329 -16.21 3.34 15.13
N GLY A 330 -15.87 4.25 14.25
CA GLY A 330 -16.57 4.53 13.00
C GLY A 330 -17.00 5.99 12.85
N GLY A 331 -17.48 6.35 11.67
CA GLY A 331 -17.92 7.70 11.35
C GLY A 331 -18.18 7.91 9.87
N THR A 332 -18.67 9.11 9.53
CA THR A 332 -18.83 9.58 8.17
C THR A 332 -17.51 10.13 7.65
N ILE A 333 -17.14 9.77 6.44
CA ILE A 333 -15.91 10.23 5.79
C ILE A 333 -16.25 11.43 4.87
N SER A 334 -15.65 12.56 5.19
CA SER A 334 -15.82 13.81 4.46
C SER A 334 -14.69 14.07 3.44
#